data_33ca264c379465df6debd858286542ad
#
_entry.id   33ca264c379465df6debd858286542ad
#
_cell.length_a   1.000
_cell.length_b   1.000
_cell.length_c   1.000
_cell.angle_alpha   90.00
_cell.angle_beta   90.00
_cell.angle_gamma   90.00
#
_symmetry.space_group_name_H-M   'P 1'
#
loop_
_entity.id
_entity.type
_entity.pdbx_description
1 polymer ?
#
loop_
_entity_poly.entity_id
_entity_poly.type
_entity_poly.pdbx_seq_one_letter_code
_entity_poly.pdbx_strand_id
1 'polypeptide(L)'
;EGRLRAIVSITFDDTLAVHDIKIVQGDERLFVAMPSRKDDNGVFRDIVHPISPEARKSIESEILEAYSRHLAVTEAEAQAV
;
A
#
# COMPACT_ATOMS: atom_id res chain seq x y z
N GLU A 1 4.44 14.52 1.39
CA GLU A 1 5.66 13.78 1.51
C GLU A 1 6.18 13.38 0.13
N GLY A 2 7.47 13.67 -0.10
CA GLY A 2 8.05 13.47 -1.42
C GLY A 2 7.99 12.05 -1.94
N ARG A 3 8.13 11.05 -1.08
CA ARG A 3 8.13 9.66 -1.49
C ARG A 3 6.81 8.93 -1.34
N LEU A 4 5.88 9.50 -0.61
CA LEU A 4 4.57 8.88 -0.44
C LEU A 4 3.76 9.06 -1.72
N ARG A 5 3.31 7.96 -2.30
CA ARG A 5 2.54 7.99 -3.54
C ARG A 5 1.05 7.80 -3.34
N ALA A 6 0.69 6.99 -2.36
CA ALA A 6 -0.73 6.73 -2.11
C ALA A 6 -0.93 6.14 -0.73
N ILE A 7 -2.14 6.31 -0.21
CA ILE A 7 -2.58 5.63 0.99
C ILE A 7 -3.77 4.79 0.56
N VAL A 8 -3.74 3.50 0.86
CA VAL A 8 -4.75 2.58 0.38
C VAL A 8 -5.36 1.80 1.53
N SER A 9 -6.55 1.26 1.26
CA SER A 9 -7.22 0.34 2.16
C SER A 9 -7.53 -0.92 1.38
N ILE A 10 -7.44 -2.07 2.03
CA ILE A 10 -7.80 -3.33 1.39
C ILE A 10 -8.85 -4.05 2.23
N THR A 11 -9.67 -4.82 1.55
CA THR A 11 -10.73 -5.58 2.19
C THR A 11 -10.53 -7.07 1.88
N PHE A 12 -10.62 -7.89 2.91
CA PHE A 12 -10.49 -9.34 2.79
C PHE A 12 -11.85 -9.98 2.97
N ASP A 13 -12.32 -10.67 1.93
CA ASP A 13 -13.56 -11.45 1.97
C ASP A 13 -14.78 -10.68 2.48
N ASP A 14 -14.80 -9.37 2.27
CA ASP A 14 -15.86 -8.48 2.75
C ASP A 14 -16.07 -8.56 4.27
N THR A 15 -15.07 -9.05 5.00
CA THR A 15 -15.19 -9.23 6.44
C THR A 15 -14.15 -8.44 7.23
N LEU A 16 -13.05 -8.06 6.61
CA LEU A 16 -11.98 -7.36 7.29
C LEU A 16 -11.39 -6.30 6.38
N ALA A 17 -11.26 -5.10 6.88
CA ALA A 17 -10.61 -4.01 6.14
C ALA A 17 -9.36 -3.56 6.88
N VAL A 18 -8.29 -3.30 6.13
CA VAL A 18 -7.06 -2.74 6.68
C VAL A 18 -6.83 -1.38 6.01
N HIS A 19 -6.71 -0.35 6.84
CA HIS A 19 -6.54 1.02 6.38
C HIS A 19 -5.10 1.48 6.56
N ASP A 20 -4.76 2.61 5.94
CA ASP A 20 -3.47 3.28 6.13
C ASP A 20 -2.28 2.47 5.63
N ILE A 21 -2.49 1.66 4.61
CA ILE A 21 -1.39 1.02 3.91
C ILE A 21 -0.82 2.04 2.94
N LYS A 22 0.48 2.21 2.93
CA LYS A 22 1.13 3.24 2.12
C LYS A 22 1.90 2.66 0.97
N ILE A 23 1.83 3.34 -0.17
CA ILE A 23 2.68 3.02 -1.32
C ILE A 23 3.73 4.11 -1.38
N VAL A 24 4.99 3.71 -1.32
CA VAL A 24 6.13 4.61 -1.19
C VAL A 24 7.10 4.37 -2.34
N GLN A 25 7.61 5.46 -2.90
CA GLN A 25 8.60 5.38 -3.96
C GLN A 25 9.98 5.10 -3.37
N GLY A 26 10.51 3.92 -3.65
CA GLY A 26 11.88 3.60 -3.30
C GLY A 26 12.85 4.09 -4.36
N ASP A 27 14.12 3.71 -4.23
CA ASP A 27 15.14 4.17 -5.16
C ASP A 27 14.94 3.60 -6.56
N GLU A 28 14.48 2.37 -6.67
CA GLU A 28 14.32 1.71 -7.96
C GLU A 28 12.90 1.27 -8.26
N ARG A 29 12.05 1.19 -7.24
CA ARG A 29 10.69 0.69 -7.42
C ARG A 29 9.80 1.18 -6.30
N LEU A 30 8.51 1.03 -6.53
CA LEU A 30 7.51 1.27 -5.49
C LEU A 30 7.51 0.11 -4.50
N PHE A 31 7.24 0.41 -3.24
CA PHE A 31 7.03 -0.64 -2.27
C PHE A 31 5.86 -0.29 -1.35
N VAL A 32 5.39 -1.31 -0.63
CA VAL A 32 4.23 -1.20 0.23
C VAL A 32 4.68 -1.18 1.68
N ALA A 33 4.23 -0.18 2.43
CA ALA A 33 4.49 -0.07 3.86
C ALA A 33 3.19 -0.34 4.62
N MET A 34 3.25 -1.28 5.53
CA MET A 34 2.09 -1.63 6.34
C MET A 34 1.86 -0.60 7.43
N PRO A 35 0.63 -0.52 7.99
CA PRO A 35 0.36 0.38 9.09
C PRO A 35 1.29 0.08 10.27
N SER A 36 1.84 1.12 10.85
CA SER A 36 2.76 0.96 11.97
C SER A 36 2.47 1.97 13.05
N ARG A 37 3.01 1.71 14.21
CA ARG A 37 2.81 2.56 15.37
C ARG A 37 4.11 2.68 16.16
N LYS A 38 4.36 3.84 16.68
CA LYS A 38 5.53 4.10 17.48
C LYS A 38 5.31 3.59 18.91
N ASP A 39 6.23 2.78 19.41
CA ASP A 39 6.12 2.27 20.76
C ASP A 39 6.73 3.24 21.77
N ASP A 40 6.74 2.83 23.05
CA ASP A 40 7.22 3.70 24.13
C ASP A 40 8.70 4.04 24.01
N ASN A 41 9.45 3.19 23.30
CA ASN A 41 10.88 3.41 23.09
C ASN A 41 11.19 4.20 21.83
N GLY A 42 10.16 4.64 21.11
CA GLY A 42 10.35 5.39 19.88
C GLY A 42 10.59 4.54 18.65
N VAL A 43 10.39 3.23 18.75
CA VAL A 43 10.58 2.31 17.64
C VAL A 43 9.25 2.07 16.94
N PHE A 44 9.25 2.14 15.61
CA PHE A 44 8.05 1.85 14.84
C PHE A 44 7.87 0.35 14.69
N ARG A 45 6.66 -0.12 14.94
CA ARG A 45 6.31 -1.52 14.80
C ARG A 45 5.06 -1.64 13.95
N ASP A 46 5.06 -2.59 13.04
CA ASP A 46 3.88 -2.83 12.22
C ASP A 46 2.72 -3.30 13.08
N ILE A 47 1.56 -2.70 12.87
CA ILE A 47 0.31 -3.13 13.53
C ILE A 47 -0.25 -4.34 12.81
N VAL A 48 -0.08 -4.36 11.50
CA VAL A 48 -0.54 -5.44 10.63
C VAL A 48 0.63 -5.84 9.74
N HIS A 49 0.85 -7.13 9.58
CA HIS A 49 1.91 -7.58 8.68
C HIS A 49 1.60 -8.96 8.12
N PRO A 50 2.09 -9.26 6.91
CA PRO A 50 2.00 -10.61 6.38
C PRO A 50 2.84 -11.57 7.23
N ILE A 51 2.40 -12.81 7.33
CA ILE A 51 3.07 -13.78 8.19
C ILE A 51 3.99 -14.74 7.44
N SER A 52 4.13 -14.53 6.13
CA SER A 52 5.05 -15.34 5.33
C SER A 52 5.53 -14.51 4.14
N PRO A 53 6.69 -14.86 3.55
CA PRO A 53 7.15 -14.19 2.34
C PRO A 53 6.16 -14.31 1.19
N GLU A 54 5.50 -15.45 1.06
CA GLU A 54 4.51 -15.66 0.01
C GLU A 54 3.31 -14.74 0.19
N ALA A 55 2.83 -14.62 1.42
CA ALA A 55 1.69 -13.73 1.71
C ALA A 55 2.06 -12.28 1.43
N ARG A 56 3.26 -11.87 1.83
CA ARG A 56 3.72 -10.50 1.57
C ARG A 56 3.77 -10.22 0.08
N LYS A 57 4.36 -11.12 -0.68
CA LYS A 57 4.49 -10.94 -2.12
C LYS A 57 3.12 -10.85 -2.79
N SER A 58 2.20 -11.70 -2.39
CA SER A 58 0.86 -11.71 -2.95
C SER A 58 0.12 -10.40 -2.65
N ILE A 59 0.16 -9.95 -1.41
CA ILE A 59 -0.53 -8.74 -1.00
C ILE A 59 0.08 -7.52 -1.68
N GLU A 60 1.40 -7.43 -1.70
CA GLU A 60 2.07 -6.30 -2.35
C GLU A 60 1.78 -6.27 -3.84
N SER A 61 1.79 -7.41 -4.50
CA SER A 61 1.49 -7.47 -5.93
C SER A 61 0.08 -6.98 -6.23
N GLU A 62 -0.88 -7.40 -5.44
CA GLU A 62 -2.26 -6.95 -5.64
C GLU A 62 -2.42 -5.46 -5.41
N ILE A 63 -1.79 -4.94 -4.38
CA ILE A 63 -1.88 -3.51 -4.07
C ILE A 63 -1.24 -2.68 -5.18
N LEU A 64 -0.04 -3.06 -5.61
CA LEU A 64 0.67 -2.30 -6.63
C LEU A 64 -0.02 -2.40 -7.99
N GLU A 65 -0.61 -3.54 -8.30
CA GLU A 65 -1.37 -3.71 -9.53
C GLU A 65 -2.61 -2.82 -9.53
N ALA A 66 -3.33 -2.78 -8.42
CA ALA A 66 -4.51 -1.94 -8.31
C ALA A 66 -4.13 -0.46 -8.40
N TYR A 67 -3.02 -0.08 -7.81
CA TYR A 67 -2.53 1.29 -7.90
C TYR A 67 -2.21 1.67 -9.36
N SER A 68 -1.55 0.77 -10.06
CA SER A 68 -1.20 0.99 -11.46
C SER A 68 -2.46 1.18 -12.31
N ARG A 69 -3.47 0.35 -12.09
CA ARG A 69 -4.75 0.48 -12.81
C ARG A 69 -5.46 1.79 -12.48
N HIS A 70 -5.39 2.20 -11.23
CA HIS A 70 -6.01 3.45 -10.82
C HIS A 70 -5.36 4.65 -11.52
N LEU A 71 -4.04 4.65 -11.61
CA LEU A 71 -3.35 5.72 -12.34
C LEU A 71 -3.74 5.75 -13.80
N ALA A 72 -3.83 4.58 -14.43
CA ALA A 72 -4.21 4.51 -15.84
C ALA A 72 -5.62 5.07 -16.07
N VAL A 73 -6.56 4.72 -15.19
CA VAL A 73 -7.91 5.24 -15.28
C VAL A 73 -7.92 6.76 -15.10
N THR A 74 -7.18 7.25 -14.11
CA THR A 74 -7.10 8.69 -13.86
C THR A 74 -6.53 9.43 -15.06
N GLU A 75 -5.49 8.89 -15.68
CA GLU A 75 -4.91 9.49 -16.86
C GLU A 75 -5.89 9.50 -18.02
N ALA A 76 -6.63 8.41 -18.21
CA ALA A 76 -7.62 8.33 -19.28
C ALA A 76 -8.73 9.35 -19.05
N GLU A 77 -9.19 9.51 -17.83
CA GLU A 77 -10.20 10.52 -17.51
C GLU A 77 -9.70 11.92 -17.79
N ALA A 78 -8.46 12.20 -17.43
CA ALA A 78 -7.86 13.51 -17.69
C ALA A 78 -7.75 13.78 -19.18
N GLN A 79 -7.44 12.78 -19.97
CA GLN A 79 -7.34 12.92 -21.42
C GLN A 79 -8.70 13.12 -22.07
N ALA A 80 -9.73 12.55 -21.48
CA ALA A 80 -11.07 12.65 -22.03
C ALA A 80 -11.68 14.04 -21.82
N VAL A 81 -11.16 14.77 -20.88
CA VAL A 81 -11.61 16.12 -20.59
C VAL A 81 -10.84 17.16 -21.41
#